data_1982470b361f024b7a06b045acc28529
#
_entry.id   1982470b361f024b7a06b045acc28529
#
_cell.length_a   1.000
_cell.length_b   1.000
_cell.length_c   1.000
_cell.angle_alpha   90.00
_cell.angle_beta   90.00
_cell.angle_gamma   90.00
#
_symmetry.space_group_name_H-M   'P 1'
#
loop_
_entity.id
_entity.type
_entity.pdbx_description
1 polymer ?
#
loop_
_entity_poly.entity_id
_entity_poly.type
_entity_poly.pdbx_seq_one_letter_code
_entity_poly.pdbx_strand_id
1 'polypeptide(L)'
;MSKIPLIVSTEWLAGKLDDPNLRLLDATTYLKPTEDGGAELSSGKETYEKGHIPGAVYADLLNELSDKDAPIRFTVPSREQFVEKITELGVGDQDTYVVVYDQTYATVGSSDVASDWASRLAWQLRYEGLDNVAVLDGGFAKWVDEGREVSTEAGSYPKATFTGERRPELFVTKEDVKAALDDENVILINSLTEEAFNSGRIPGSCNVPFVNHSNPQSKELYNDEKLKEAFEKVGALDPNKKVITYCGGGIAATWNALLLNKLGQHNVAVYDGSMSEWTADSSLPLEK
;
A
#
# COMPACT_ATOMS: atom_id res chain seq x y z
N MET A 1 16.62 -11.26 -14.66
CA MET A 1 16.60 -9.80 -14.38
C MET A 1 16.93 -9.57 -12.94
N SER A 2 17.70 -8.54 -12.59
CA SER A 2 17.90 -8.18 -11.18
C SER A 2 16.59 -7.62 -10.64
N LYS A 3 16.01 -8.25 -9.61
CA LYS A 3 14.87 -7.69 -8.90
C LYS A 3 15.30 -6.36 -8.28
N ILE A 4 14.53 -5.30 -8.53
CA ILE A 4 14.75 -4.03 -7.83
C ILE A 4 14.39 -4.21 -6.33
N PRO A 5 14.96 -3.38 -5.42
CA PRO A 5 14.52 -3.38 -4.02
C PRO A 5 13.02 -3.07 -3.90
N LEU A 6 12.38 -3.58 -2.83
CA LEU A 6 10.96 -3.31 -2.58
C LEU A 6 10.67 -1.83 -2.27
N ILE A 7 11.68 -1.13 -1.77
CA ILE A 7 11.63 0.29 -1.43
C ILE A 7 12.90 0.92 -1.97
N VAL A 8 12.75 2.05 -2.65
CA VAL A 8 13.84 2.79 -3.29
C VAL A 8 13.88 4.24 -2.80
N SER A 9 15.08 4.81 -2.71
CA SER A 9 15.22 6.21 -2.31
C SER A 9 14.94 7.18 -3.46
N THR A 10 14.72 8.45 -3.13
CA THR A 10 14.59 9.55 -4.10
C THR A 10 15.85 9.72 -4.95
N GLU A 11 17.04 9.51 -4.37
CA GLU A 11 18.32 9.54 -5.11
C GLU A 11 18.41 8.41 -6.13
N TRP A 12 18.02 7.17 -5.73
CA TRP A 12 17.98 6.03 -6.64
C TRP A 12 17.03 6.30 -7.82
N LEU A 13 15.82 6.81 -7.55
CA LEU A 13 14.84 7.13 -8.59
C LEU A 13 15.34 8.24 -9.51
N ALA A 14 15.93 9.31 -8.96
CA ALA A 14 16.47 10.42 -9.75
C ALA A 14 17.51 9.94 -10.77
N GLY A 15 18.35 8.94 -10.41
CA GLY A 15 19.31 8.32 -11.32
C GLY A 15 18.69 7.38 -12.36
N LYS A 16 17.35 7.22 -12.37
CA LYS A 16 16.61 6.28 -13.22
C LYS A 16 15.52 6.90 -14.07
N LEU A 17 15.26 8.20 -13.96
CA LEU A 17 14.16 8.86 -14.69
C LEU A 17 14.26 8.69 -16.22
N ASP A 18 15.48 8.60 -16.75
CA ASP A 18 15.73 8.41 -18.19
C ASP A 18 15.76 6.91 -18.60
N ASP A 19 15.54 5.98 -17.68
CA ASP A 19 15.54 4.54 -18.00
C ASP A 19 14.26 4.17 -18.75
N PRO A 20 14.33 3.69 -20.01
CA PRO A 20 13.16 3.35 -20.81
C PRO A 20 12.34 2.20 -20.22
N ASN A 21 12.90 1.43 -19.30
CA ASN A 21 12.22 0.32 -18.62
C ASN A 21 11.49 0.76 -17.33
N LEU A 22 11.72 1.98 -16.85
CA LEU A 22 11.00 2.52 -15.70
C LEU A 22 9.53 2.80 -16.07
N ARG A 23 8.63 2.42 -15.16
CA ARG A 23 7.23 2.87 -15.11
C ARG A 23 7.02 3.54 -13.77
N LEU A 24 6.78 4.84 -13.78
CA LEU A 24 6.62 5.64 -12.58
C LEU A 24 5.15 6.00 -12.41
N LEU A 25 4.56 5.59 -11.29
CA LEU A 25 3.13 5.76 -11.01
C LEU A 25 2.92 6.63 -9.78
N ASP A 26 2.07 7.65 -9.92
CA ASP A 26 1.51 8.42 -8.80
C ASP A 26 0.18 7.78 -8.38
N ALA A 27 0.13 7.22 -7.19
CA ALA A 27 -1.05 6.57 -6.63
C ALA A 27 -1.76 7.43 -5.57
N THR A 28 -1.50 8.73 -5.55
CA THR A 28 -2.04 9.64 -4.54
C THR A 28 -3.55 9.59 -4.47
N THR A 29 -4.03 9.31 -3.28
CA THR A 29 -5.44 9.41 -2.89
C THR A 29 -5.49 10.18 -1.57
N TYR A 30 -6.51 10.97 -1.37
CA TYR A 30 -6.67 11.75 -0.15
C TYR A 30 -7.79 11.19 0.71
N LEU A 31 -7.49 11.02 1.98
CA LEU A 31 -8.45 10.77 3.05
C LEU A 31 -8.46 11.99 3.95
N LYS A 32 -9.60 12.66 4.03
CA LYS A 32 -9.82 13.83 4.88
C LYS A 32 -10.83 13.47 5.96
N PRO A 33 -10.44 13.49 7.24
CA PRO A 33 -11.38 13.29 8.33
C PRO A 33 -12.50 14.33 8.31
N THR A 34 -13.72 13.90 8.60
CA THR A 34 -14.91 14.78 8.70
C THR A 34 -15.31 15.00 10.17
N GLU A 35 -16.01 16.10 10.46
CA GLU A 35 -16.40 16.49 11.83
C GLU A 35 -17.33 15.48 12.51
N ASP A 36 -18.06 14.69 11.73
CA ASP A 36 -18.94 13.62 12.19
C ASP A 36 -18.22 12.29 12.48
N GLY A 37 -16.90 12.29 12.38
CA GLY A 37 -16.05 11.10 12.59
C GLY A 37 -15.95 10.16 11.39
N GLY A 38 -16.45 10.58 10.23
CA GLY A 38 -16.27 9.90 8.96
C GLY A 38 -14.99 10.30 8.23
N ALA A 39 -14.92 9.95 6.96
CA ALA A 39 -13.83 10.34 6.06
C ALA A 39 -14.34 10.64 4.65
N GLU A 40 -13.91 11.77 4.11
CA GLU A 40 -14.05 12.11 2.71
C GLU A 40 -12.84 11.60 1.93
N LEU A 41 -13.09 10.89 0.83
CA LEU A 41 -12.07 10.37 -0.05
C LEU A 41 -12.10 11.13 -1.37
N SER A 42 -10.93 11.52 -1.85
CA SER A 42 -10.79 12.17 -3.14
C SER A 42 -9.55 11.69 -3.91
N SER A 43 -9.68 11.70 -5.23
CA SER A 43 -8.58 11.39 -6.14
C SER A 43 -7.49 12.46 -6.04
N GLY A 44 -6.23 12.05 -6.12
CA GLY A 44 -5.07 12.95 -6.17
C GLY A 44 -4.80 13.55 -7.55
N LYS A 45 -5.67 13.32 -8.53
CA LYS A 45 -5.44 13.73 -9.92
C LYS A 45 -5.17 15.23 -10.08
N GLU A 46 -5.96 16.08 -9.41
CA GLU A 46 -5.75 17.53 -9.46
C GLU A 46 -4.38 17.96 -8.91
N THR A 47 -3.88 17.26 -7.90
CA THR A 47 -2.55 17.52 -7.32
C THR A 47 -1.46 17.06 -8.27
N TYR A 48 -1.61 15.90 -8.87
CA TYR A 48 -0.73 15.40 -9.92
C TYR A 48 -0.64 16.39 -11.10
N GLU A 49 -1.76 16.94 -11.57
CA GLU A 49 -1.79 17.94 -12.66
C GLU A 49 -1.09 19.25 -12.30
N LYS A 50 -1.05 19.62 -11.02
CA LYS A 50 -0.34 20.79 -10.50
C LYS A 50 1.16 20.57 -10.33
N GLY A 51 1.58 19.32 -10.15
CA GLY A 51 2.98 18.95 -10.02
C GLY A 51 3.18 17.50 -9.62
N HIS A 52 4.07 16.82 -10.32
CA HIS A 52 4.43 15.41 -10.09
C HIS A 52 5.90 15.16 -10.44
N ILE A 53 6.42 14.00 -10.10
CA ILE A 53 7.78 13.58 -10.48
C ILE A 53 7.83 13.43 -12.01
N PRO A 54 8.84 14.00 -12.72
CA PRO A 54 8.92 13.95 -14.18
C PRO A 54 8.76 12.52 -14.72
N GLY A 55 7.90 12.38 -15.75
CA GLY A 55 7.61 11.10 -16.39
C GLY A 55 6.58 10.23 -15.67
N ALA A 56 6.11 10.62 -14.49
CA ALA A 56 5.07 9.87 -13.80
C ALA A 56 3.73 9.90 -14.53
N VAL A 57 2.97 8.81 -14.44
CA VAL A 57 1.56 8.74 -14.84
C VAL A 57 0.69 8.58 -13.60
N TYR A 58 -0.51 9.16 -13.62
CA TYR A 58 -1.44 9.06 -12.52
C TYR A 58 -2.20 7.71 -12.54
N ALA A 59 -2.18 6.99 -11.44
CA ALA A 59 -2.85 5.70 -11.26
C ALA A 59 -4.00 5.87 -10.25
N ASP A 60 -5.23 6.02 -10.74
CA ASP A 60 -6.41 6.32 -9.91
C ASP A 60 -6.89 5.10 -9.14
N LEU A 61 -6.38 4.95 -7.90
CA LEU A 61 -6.80 3.89 -6.99
C LEU A 61 -8.29 3.97 -6.63
N LEU A 62 -8.81 5.18 -6.49
CA LEU A 62 -10.18 5.39 -6.03
C LEU A 62 -11.22 5.04 -7.09
N ASN A 63 -10.94 5.39 -8.37
CA ASN A 63 -11.94 5.33 -9.42
C ASN A 63 -11.70 4.25 -10.47
N GLU A 64 -10.45 3.83 -10.71
CA GLU A 64 -10.12 2.93 -11.83
C GLU A 64 -9.53 1.59 -11.36
N LEU A 65 -8.76 1.60 -10.26
CA LEU A 65 -8.04 0.44 -9.75
C LEU A 65 -8.68 -0.18 -8.49
N SER A 66 -9.97 0.11 -8.27
CA SER A 66 -10.82 -0.50 -7.26
C SER A 66 -12.17 -0.89 -7.86
N ASP A 67 -12.85 -1.86 -7.26
CA ASP A 67 -14.21 -2.22 -7.62
C ASP A 67 -15.19 -1.17 -7.08
N LYS A 68 -15.79 -0.37 -7.97
CA LYS A 68 -16.74 0.69 -7.60
C LYS A 68 -18.11 0.17 -7.16
N ASP A 69 -18.46 -1.04 -7.61
CA ASP A 69 -19.76 -1.66 -7.36
C ASP A 69 -19.73 -2.49 -6.06
N ALA A 70 -18.54 -2.71 -5.49
CA ALA A 70 -18.39 -3.39 -4.22
C ALA A 70 -18.96 -2.56 -3.06
N PRO A 71 -19.58 -3.21 -2.06
CA PRO A 71 -20.14 -2.51 -0.89
C PRO A 71 -19.05 -1.88 0.00
N ILE A 72 -17.82 -2.37 -0.10
CA ILE A 72 -16.65 -1.89 0.64
C ILE A 72 -15.74 -1.12 -0.32
N ARG A 73 -15.39 0.11 0.06
CA ARG A 73 -14.46 0.94 -0.73
C ARG A 73 -13.09 0.29 -0.83
N PHE A 74 -12.42 0.52 -1.93
CA PHE A 74 -11.08 -0.01 -2.24
C PHE A 74 -11.01 -1.52 -2.38
N THR A 75 -12.13 -2.24 -2.42
CA THR A 75 -12.13 -3.66 -2.78
C THR A 75 -11.35 -3.87 -4.07
N VAL A 76 -10.48 -4.88 -4.10
CA VAL A 76 -9.73 -5.22 -5.32
C VAL A 76 -10.70 -5.45 -6.47
N PRO A 77 -10.43 -4.84 -7.64
CA PRO A 77 -11.30 -5.01 -8.81
C PRO A 77 -11.16 -6.43 -9.39
N SER A 78 -12.00 -6.75 -10.35
CA SER A 78 -11.80 -7.96 -11.15
C SER A 78 -10.42 -7.92 -11.82
N ARG A 79 -9.83 -9.10 -12.07
CA ARG A 79 -8.55 -9.17 -12.77
C ARG A 79 -8.60 -8.49 -14.14
N GLU A 80 -9.71 -8.67 -14.86
CA GLU A 80 -9.92 -8.09 -16.19
C GLU A 80 -9.86 -6.57 -16.12
N GLN A 81 -10.58 -5.95 -15.19
CA GLN A 81 -10.58 -4.50 -14.98
C GLN A 81 -9.19 -4.00 -14.60
N PHE A 82 -8.51 -4.67 -13.65
CA PHE A 82 -7.19 -4.29 -13.21
C PHE A 82 -6.17 -4.35 -14.36
N VAL A 83 -6.13 -5.46 -15.08
CA VAL A 83 -5.21 -5.68 -16.20
C VAL A 83 -5.45 -4.69 -17.32
N GLU A 84 -6.72 -4.41 -17.68
CA GLU A 84 -7.06 -3.40 -18.68
C GLU A 84 -6.47 -2.05 -18.28
N LYS A 85 -6.76 -1.58 -17.06
CA LYS A 85 -6.33 -0.25 -16.61
C LYS A 85 -4.83 -0.14 -16.44
N ILE A 86 -4.18 -1.13 -15.83
CA ILE A 86 -2.75 -1.05 -15.57
C ILE A 86 -1.91 -1.15 -16.84
N THR A 87 -2.37 -1.89 -17.85
CA THR A 87 -1.70 -1.97 -19.16
C THR A 87 -1.83 -0.67 -19.96
N GLU A 88 -2.93 0.07 -19.82
CA GLU A 88 -3.09 1.42 -20.37
C GLU A 88 -2.07 2.40 -19.78
N LEU A 89 -1.68 2.22 -18.51
CA LEU A 89 -0.61 2.97 -17.86
C LEU A 89 0.81 2.47 -18.22
N GLY A 90 0.94 1.55 -19.18
CA GLY A 90 2.20 1.02 -19.67
C GLY A 90 2.85 -0.03 -18.76
N VAL A 91 2.10 -0.63 -17.84
CA VAL A 91 2.60 -1.61 -16.87
C VAL A 91 2.18 -3.03 -17.26
N GLY A 92 3.13 -3.98 -17.25
CA GLY A 92 2.83 -5.39 -17.51
C GLY A 92 3.95 -6.14 -18.23
N ASP A 93 4.78 -5.47 -18.99
CA ASP A 93 5.86 -6.10 -19.74
C ASP A 93 6.98 -6.61 -18.78
N GLN A 94 7.53 -7.78 -19.09
CA GLN A 94 8.53 -8.44 -18.24
C GLN A 94 9.84 -7.66 -18.09
N ASP A 95 10.19 -6.84 -19.09
CA ASP A 95 11.44 -6.09 -19.12
C ASP A 95 11.35 -4.75 -18.39
N THR A 96 10.15 -4.39 -17.90
CA THR A 96 9.93 -3.15 -17.17
C THR A 96 9.95 -3.36 -15.65
N TYR A 97 10.18 -2.29 -14.93
CA TYR A 97 10.00 -2.23 -13.48
C TYR A 97 9.20 -1.00 -13.09
N VAL A 98 8.47 -1.14 -12.01
CA VAL A 98 7.51 -0.11 -11.55
C VAL A 98 8.02 0.52 -10.27
N VAL A 99 7.99 1.85 -10.20
CA VAL A 99 8.10 2.59 -8.93
C VAL A 99 6.77 3.29 -8.70
N VAL A 100 6.20 3.09 -7.53
CA VAL A 100 4.96 3.73 -7.11
C VAL A 100 5.26 4.73 -6.01
N TYR A 101 4.67 5.90 -6.08
CA TYR A 101 4.73 6.89 -5.01
C TYR A 101 3.36 7.51 -4.74
N ASP A 102 3.24 8.21 -3.63
CA ASP A 102 2.11 9.04 -3.22
C ASP A 102 2.58 10.34 -2.58
N GLN A 103 1.67 11.13 -2.03
CA GLN A 103 1.98 12.38 -1.34
C GLN A 103 2.61 12.19 0.05
N THR A 104 2.78 10.96 0.51
CA THR A 104 3.48 10.61 1.76
C THR A 104 2.68 10.88 3.05
N TYR A 105 1.68 11.73 3.04
CA TYR A 105 0.86 12.01 4.22
C TYR A 105 -0.33 11.06 4.30
N ALA A 106 -0.46 10.36 5.42
CA ALA A 106 -1.51 9.35 5.64
C ALA A 106 -2.94 9.94 5.53
N THR A 107 -3.12 11.14 6.06
CA THR A 107 -4.39 11.87 5.98
C THR A 107 -4.17 13.36 5.74
N VAL A 108 -5.13 14.03 5.12
CA VAL A 108 -5.08 15.47 4.89
C VAL A 108 -5.04 16.22 6.22
N GLY A 109 -4.02 17.05 6.40
CA GLY A 109 -3.81 17.86 7.60
C GLY A 109 -3.10 17.14 8.75
N SER A 110 -2.77 15.85 8.61
CA SER A 110 -1.91 15.12 9.54
C SER A 110 -0.43 15.38 9.26
N SER A 111 0.39 15.25 10.31
CA SER A 111 1.84 15.15 10.18
C SER A 111 2.33 13.71 10.06
N ASP A 112 1.41 12.74 10.13
CA ASP A 112 1.74 11.32 10.04
C ASP A 112 2.20 10.97 8.62
N VAL A 113 3.31 10.27 8.54
CA VAL A 113 3.99 9.94 7.28
C VAL A 113 3.92 8.45 7.04
N ALA A 114 3.38 8.08 5.89
CA ALA A 114 3.37 6.72 5.39
C ALA A 114 3.18 6.74 3.87
N SER A 115 3.76 5.76 3.16
CA SER A 115 3.51 5.54 1.73
C SER A 115 2.49 4.42 1.54
N ASP A 116 1.34 4.55 2.21
CA ASP A 116 0.32 3.50 2.28
C ASP A 116 -0.53 3.41 1.01
N TRP A 117 -0.81 4.51 0.33
CA TRP A 117 -1.46 4.49 -0.99
C TRP A 117 -0.57 3.90 -2.07
N ALA A 118 0.72 4.28 -2.07
CA ALA A 118 1.70 3.69 -2.97
C ALA A 118 1.88 2.19 -2.69
N SER A 119 1.94 1.79 -1.42
CA SER A 119 2.04 0.37 -1.06
C SER A 119 0.79 -0.42 -1.43
N ARG A 120 -0.39 0.21 -1.39
CA ARG A 120 -1.63 -0.41 -1.85
C ARG A 120 -1.54 -0.81 -3.33
N LEU A 121 -1.15 0.11 -4.19
CA LEU A 121 -0.98 -0.20 -5.62
C LEU A 121 0.14 -1.21 -5.85
N ALA A 122 1.27 -1.06 -5.15
CA ALA A 122 2.37 -2.01 -5.25
C ALA A 122 1.94 -3.43 -4.82
N TRP A 123 1.12 -3.56 -3.78
CA TRP A 123 0.54 -4.84 -3.36
C TRP A 123 -0.40 -5.42 -4.42
N GLN A 124 -1.31 -4.60 -5.01
CA GLN A 124 -2.20 -5.07 -6.07
C GLN A 124 -1.40 -5.58 -7.29
N LEU A 125 -0.35 -4.85 -7.71
CA LEU A 125 0.53 -5.27 -8.79
C LEU A 125 1.21 -6.62 -8.48
N ARG A 126 1.69 -6.80 -7.26
CA ARG A 126 2.29 -8.05 -6.81
C ARG A 126 1.28 -9.17 -6.69
N TYR A 127 0.07 -8.88 -6.20
CA TYR A 127 -1.04 -9.83 -6.14
C TYR A 127 -1.39 -10.34 -7.55
N GLU A 128 -1.38 -9.49 -8.55
CA GLU A 128 -1.63 -9.88 -9.94
C GLU A 128 -0.40 -10.50 -10.65
N GLY A 129 0.76 -10.56 -9.97
CA GLY A 129 1.91 -11.35 -10.43
C GLY A 129 3.09 -10.56 -10.95
N LEU A 130 3.18 -9.25 -10.70
CA LEU A 130 4.36 -8.45 -11.03
C LEU A 130 5.34 -8.38 -9.87
N ASP A 131 6.58 -8.82 -10.09
CA ASP A 131 7.64 -8.86 -9.06
C ASP A 131 8.47 -7.58 -8.99
N ASN A 132 8.71 -6.94 -10.13
CA ASN A 132 9.57 -5.76 -10.23
C ASN A 132 8.81 -4.49 -9.87
N VAL A 133 8.35 -4.40 -8.62
CA VAL A 133 7.59 -3.25 -8.11
C VAL A 133 8.24 -2.75 -6.84
N ALA A 134 8.50 -1.45 -6.76
CA ALA A 134 9.02 -0.75 -5.59
C ALA A 134 8.09 0.40 -5.17
N VAL A 135 8.19 0.78 -3.91
CA VAL A 135 7.60 2.01 -3.36
C VAL A 135 8.72 3.03 -3.14
N LEU A 136 8.47 4.29 -3.47
CA LEU A 136 9.40 5.39 -3.25
C LEU A 136 9.37 5.80 -1.77
N ASP A 137 10.50 5.69 -1.10
CA ASP A 137 10.67 6.14 0.28
C ASP A 137 10.56 7.65 0.38
N GLY A 138 9.69 8.12 1.27
CA GLY A 138 9.39 9.53 1.47
C GLY A 138 8.52 10.17 0.39
N GLY A 139 8.14 9.43 -0.65
CA GLY A 139 7.20 9.82 -1.70
C GLY A 139 7.45 11.19 -2.32
N PHE A 140 6.37 11.84 -2.78
CA PHE A 140 6.47 13.14 -3.45
C PHE A 140 6.91 14.26 -2.50
N ALA A 141 6.48 14.22 -1.23
CA ALA A 141 6.83 15.26 -0.27
C ALA A 141 8.35 15.36 -0.06
N LYS A 142 9.04 14.21 0.09
CA LYS A 142 10.50 14.18 0.21
C LYS A 142 11.18 14.62 -1.09
N TRP A 143 10.66 14.19 -2.24
CA TRP A 143 11.17 14.62 -3.55
C TRP A 143 11.22 16.14 -3.69
N VAL A 144 10.13 16.83 -3.28
CA VAL A 144 10.04 18.29 -3.30
C VAL A 144 10.94 18.94 -2.26
N ASP A 145 11.00 18.39 -1.03
CA ASP A 145 11.85 18.94 0.04
C ASP A 145 13.35 18.92 -0.33
N GLU A 146 13.76 17.95 -1.16
CA GLU A 146 15.13 17.90 -1.70
C GLU A 146 15.38 18.85 -2.86
N GLY A 147 14.38 19.64 -3.25
CA GLY A 147 14.48 20.61 -4.35
C GLY A 147 14.62 19.96 -5.72
N ARG A 148 14.16 18.73 -5.88
CA ARG A 148 14.21 18.00 -7.16
C ARG A 148 13.18 18.55 -8.15
N GLU A 149 13.41 18.29 -9.42
CA GLU A 149 12.54 18.75 -10.51
C GLU A 149 11.11 18.21 -10.37
N VAL A 150 10.13 19.10 -10.63
CA VAL A 150 8.70 18.80 -10.65
C VAL A 150 8.17 19.15 -12.04
N SER A 151 7.36 18.29 -12.63
CA SER A 151 6.73 18.48 -13.93
C SER A 151 5.22 18.67 -13.79
N THR A 152 4.65 19.41 -14.72
CA THR A 152 3.19 19.44 -14.98
C THR A 152 2.83 18.78 -16.29
N GLU A 153 3.83 18.27 -17.03
CA GLU A 153 3.64 17.53 -18.27
C GLU A 153 3.33 16.07 -17.93
N ALA A 154 2.10 15.64 -18.21
CA ALA A 154 1.67 14.27 -17.94
C ALA A 154 2.58 13.23 -18.59
N GLY A 155 3.04 12.27 -17.80
CA GLY A 155 3.78 11.12 -18.32
C GLY A 155 2.93 10.29 -19.27
N SER A 156 3.59 9.52 -20.11
CA SER A 156 2.94 8.63 -21.06
C SER A 156 3.84 7.44 -21.38
N TYR A 157 3.27 6.25 -21.34
CA TYR A 157 3.95 5.01 -21.73
C TYR A 157 3.15 4.29 -22.82
N PRO A 158 3.81 3.53 -23.70
CA PRO A 158 3.11 2.64 -24.63
C PRO A 158 2.25 1.62 -23.84
N LYS A 159 1.08 1.26 -24.38
CA LYS A 159 0.26 0.21 -23.79
C LYS A 159 1.06 -1.09 -23.69
N ALA A 160 1.07 -1.68 -22.50
CA ALA A 160 1.82 -2.89 -22.19
C ALA A 160 1.02 -4.17 -22.45
N THR A 161 1.72 -5.32 -22.38
CA THR A 161 1.10 -6.65 -22.35
C THR A 161 1.29 -7.26 -20.98
N PHE A 162 0.18 -7.58 -20.29
CA PHE A 162 0.24 -8.13 -18.96
C PHE A 162 0.58 -9.62 -18.98
N THR A 163 1.67 -10.00 -18.29
CA THR A 163 2.19 -11.37 -18.25
C THR A 163 2.21 -11.99 -16.86
N GLY A 164 1.76 -11.24 -15.82
CA GLY A 164 1.71 -11.72 -14.44
C GLY A 164 0.67 -12.82 -14.23
N GLU A 165 0.93 -13.71 -13.28
CA GLU A 165 -0.03 -14.70 -12.78
C GLU A 165 -0.45 -14.32 -11.36
N ARG A 166 -1.76 -14.30 -11.11
CA ARG A 166 -2.31 -13.92 -9.79
C ARG A 166 -1.78 -14.81 -8.67
N ARG A 167 -1.48 -14.20 -7.54
CA ARG A 167 -0.93 -14.83 -6.33
C ARG A 167 -1.96 -14.82 -5.20
N PRO A 168 -2.86 -15.81 -5.15
CA PRO A 168 -3.94 -15.85 -4.18
C PRO A 168 -3.44 -15.89 -2.73
N GLU A 169 -2.21 -16.35 -2.49
CA GLU A 169 -1.61 -16.40 -1.15
C GLU A 169 -1.38 -15.03 -0.51
N LEU A 170 -1.37 -13.94 -1.30
CA LEU A 170 -1.20 -12.57 -0.80
C LEU A 170 -2.51 -11.92 -0.34
N PHE A 171 -3.63 -12.57 -0.58
CA PHE A 171 -4.96 -12.09 -0.26
C PHE A 171 -5.68 -13.08 0.66
N VAL A 172 -6.43 -12.57 1.64
CA VAL A 172 -7.32 -13.38 2.47
C VAL A 172 -8.71 -12.76 2.56
N THR A 173 -9.70 -13.61 2.60
CA THR A 173 -11.12 -13.26 2.76
C THR A 173 -11.48 -13.12 4.24
N LYS A 174 -12.68 -12.61 4.50
CA LYS A 174 -13.28 -12.58 5.84
C LYS A 174 -13.39 -13.99 6.43
N GLU A 175 -13.74 -14.96 5.61
CA GLU A 175 -13.85 -16.38 6.02
C GLU A 175 -12.50 -16.96 6.41
N ASP A 176 -11.43 -16.62 5.71
CA ASP A 176 -10.06 -17.02 6.06
C ASP A 176 -9.65 -16.43 7.42
N VAL A 177 -9.98 -15.15 7.67
CA VAL A 177 -9.69 -14.50 8.96
C VAL A 177 -10.51 -15.13 10.09
N LYS A 178 -11.79 -15.44 9.87
CA LYS A 178 -12.61 -16.17 10.84
C LYS A 178 -12.02 -17.53 11.21
N ALA A 179 -11.55 -18.26 10.21
CA ALA A 179 -10.92 -19.56 10.43
C ALA A 179 -9.58 -19.45 11.17
N ALA A 180 -8.92 -18.30 11.09
CA ALA A 180 -7.62 -18.05 11.70
C ALA A 180 -7.69 -17.54 13.17
N LEU A 181 -8.88 -17.20 13.70
CA LEU A 181 -9.01 -16.61 15.04
C LEU A 181 -8.43 -17.49 16.16
N ASP A 182 -8.53 -18.80 16.01
CA ASP A 182 -8.06 -19.79 17.00
C ASP A 182 -6.77 -20.51 16.55
N ASP A 183 -6.14 -20.07 15.44
CA ASP A 183 -4.91 -20.70 14.93
C ASP A 183 -3.67 -20.02 15.52
N GLU A 184 -3.01 -20.72 16.44
CA GLU A 184 -1.76 -20.24 17.07
C GLU A 184 -0.62 -20.00 16.05
N ASN A 185 -0.71 -20.51 14.82
CA ASN A 185 0.29 -20.29 13.77
C ASN A 185 0.01 -19.03 12.94
N VAL A 186 -1.09 -18.33 13.19
CA VAL A 186 -1.44 -17.08 12.51
C VAL A 186 -1.32 -15.90 13.46
N ILE A 187 -0.72 -14.83 12.97
CA ILE A 187 -0.64 -13.54 13.66
C ILE A 187 -1.49 -12.54 12.89
N LEU A 188 -2.51 -12.01 13.56
CA LEU A 188 -3.33 -10.92 13.02
C LEU A 188 -2.74 -9.58 13.44
N ILE A 189 -2.37 -8.73 12.48
CA ILE A 189 -1.86 -7.38 12.73
C ILE A 189 -2.86 -6.33 12.29
N ASN A 190 -3.38 -5.57 13.25
CA ASN A 190 -4.08 -4.33 12.98
C ASN A 190 -3.06 -3.21 12.72
N SER A 191 -3.13 -2.61 11.54
CA SER A 191 -2.21 -1.56 11.10
C SER A 191 -2.65 -0.14 11.45
N LEU A 192 -3.83 0.04 12.04
CA LEU A 192 -4.35 1.36 12.42
C LEU A 192 -3.58 1.96 13.60
N THR A 193 -3.83 3.23 13.89
CA THR A 193 -3.32 3.91 15.07
C THR A 193 -3.73 3.19 16.36
N GLU A 194 -3.00 3.37 17.45
CA GLU A 194 -3.30 2.76 18.74
C GLU A 194 -4.69 3.16 19.26
N GLU A 195 -5.11 4.42 19.01
CA GLU A 195 -6.43 4.90 19.37
C GLU A 195 -7.54 4.13 18.63
N ALA A 196 -7.39 3.96 17.31
CA ALA A 196 -8.36 3.22 16.50
C ALA A 196 -8.39 1.73 16.89
N PHE A 197 -7.24 1.13 17.14
CA PHE A 197 -7.12 -0.25 17.62
C PHE A 197 -7.85 -0.47 18.95
N ASN A 198 -7.68 0.45 19.91
CA ASN A 198 -8.32 0.37 21.22
C ASN A 198 -9.84 0.64 21.15
N SER A 199 -10.31 1.31 20.11
CA SER A 199 -11.74 1.55 19.88
C SER A 199 -12.49 0.31 19.41
N GLY A 200 -11.78 -0.62 18.73
CA GLY A 200 -12.34 -1.90 18.28
C GLY A 200 -11.43 -2.62 17.29
N ARG A 201 -11.28 -3.93 17.48
CA ARG A 201 -10.39 -4.79 16.70
C ARG A 201 -10.95 -6.18 16.49
N ILE A 202 -10.42 -6.91 15.52
CA ILE A 202 -10.65 -8.34 15.39
C ILE A 202 -9.99 -9.04 16.60
N PRO A 203 -10.70 -9.94 17.33
CA PRO A 203 -10.18 -10.59 18.52
C PRO A 203 -8.83 -11.28 18.30
N GLY A 204 -7.95 -11.19 19.30
CA GLY A 204 -6.62 -11.80 19.25
C GLY A 204 -5.60 -11.05 18.40
N SER A 205 -5.97 -9.90 17.83
CA SER A 205 -5.04 -9.09 17.02
C SER A 205 -4.00 -8.37 17.86
N CYS A 206 -2.81 -8.22 17.29
CA CYS A 206 -1.78 -7.30 17.75
C CYS A 206 -1.88 -5.96 17.00
N ASN A 207 -1.34 -4.89 17.57
CA ASN A 207 -1.27 -3.59 16.89
C ASN A 207 0.16 -3.25 16.49
N VAL A 208 0.33 -2.90 15.24
CA VAL A 208 1.55 -2.30 14.69
C VAL A 208 1.14 -1.10 13.84
N PRO A 209 1.08 0.11 14.42
CA PRO A 209 0.58 1.30 13.73
C PRO A 209 1.42 1.65 12.50
N PHE A 210 0.79 1.76 11.35
CA PHE A 210 1.45 2.04 10.07
C PHE A 210 2.21 3.37 10.04
N VAL A 211 1.76 4.35 10.82
CA VAL A 211 2.37 5.68 10.93
C VAL A 211 3.68 5.70 11.73
N ASN A 212 4.00 4.63 12.46
CA ASN A 212 5.18 4.58 13.32
C ASN A 212 6.46 4.11 12.59
N HIS A 213 6.40 3.90 11.29
CA HIS A 213 7.52 3.33 10.52
C HIS A 213 8.42 4.38 9.88
N SER A 214 7.97 5.63 9.79
CA SER A 214 8.71 6.71 9.15
C SER A 214 9.01 7.85 10.11
N ASN A 215 10.08 8.58 9.82
CA ASN A 215 10.43 9.79 10.54
C ASN A 215 9.60 10.98 9.98
N PRO A 216 8.78 11.66 10.80
CA PRO A 216 7.94 12.75 10.32
C PRO A 216 8.73 13.95 9.75
N GLN A 217 9.98 14.18 10.18
CA GLN A 217 10.81 15.29 9.73
C GLN A 217 11.51 14.97 8.40
N SER A 218 12.19 13.82 8.30
CA SER A 218 12.88 13.43 7.07
C SER A 218 11.97 12.76 6.05
N LYS A 219 10.78 12.33 6.48
CA LYS A 219 9.80 11.54 5.72
C LYS A 219 10.29 10.14 5.29
N GLU A 220 11.47 9.76 5.71
CA GLU A 220 12.08 8.46 5.39
C GLU A 220 11.63 7.37 6.36
N LEU A 221 11.62 6.15 5.87
CA LEU A 221 11.55 4.99 6.73
C LEU A 221 12.68 4.98 7.76
N TYR A 222 12.36 4.51 8.96
CA TYR A 222 13.40 4.16 9.91
C TYR A 222 14.25 3.00 9.36
N ASN A 223 15.45 2.86 9.93
CA ASN A 223 16.34 1.75 9.59
C ASN A 223 15.73 0.38 9.95
N ASP A 224 16.30 -0.69 9.38
CA ASP A 224 15.76 -2.04 9.53
C ASP A 224 15.75 -2.52 10.98
N GLU A 225 16.69 -2.09 11.83
CA GLU A 225 16.73 -2.44 13.25
C GLU A 225 15.47 -1.91 13.97
N LYS A 226 15.15 -0.62 13.77
CA LYS A 226 13.97 -0.01 14.39
C LYS A 226 12.66 -0.58 13.84
N LEU A 227 12.61 -0.87 12.55
CA LEU A 227 11.44 -1.53 11.95
C LEU A 227 11.25 -2.93 12.50
N LYS A 228 12.32 -3.72 12.67
CA LYS A 228 12.28 -5.06 13.26
C LYS A 228 11.71 -5.04 14.68
N GLU A 229 12.13 -4.10 15.53
CA GLU A 229 11.64 -4.00 16.91
C GLU A 229 10.11 -4.00 17.01
N ALA A 230 9.41 -3.32 16.08
CA ALA A 230 7.96 -3.25 16.08
C ALA A 230 7.30 -4.59 15.78
N PHE A 231 7.84 -5.31 14.79
CA PHE A 231 7.28 -6.59 14.35
C PHE A 231 7.73 -7.78 15.22
N GLU A 232 8.94 -7.73 15.79
CA GLU A 232 9.45 -8.73 16.74
C GLU A 232 8.63 -8.76 18.04
N LYS A 233 8.21 -7.59 18.54
CA LYS A 233 7.36 -7.48 19.75
C LYS A 233 6.07 -8.29 19.67
N VAL A 234 5.54 -8.46 18.47
CA VAL A 234 4.31 -9.21 18.19
C VAL A 234 4.58 -10.59 17.59
N GLY A 235 5.86 -10.99 17.49
CA GLY A 235 6.26 -12.30 16.94
C GLY A 235 6.11 -12.42 15.42
N ALA A 236 5.88 -11.33 14.71
CA ALA A 236 5.55 -11.34 13.28
C ALA A 236 6.73 -11.67 12.36
N LEU A 237 7.96 -11.73 12.87
CA LEU A 237 9.13 -12.13 12.11
C LEU A 237 9.49 -13.62 12.27
N ASP A 238 8.69 -14.41 13.01
CA ASP A 238 8.85 -15.87 13.05
C ASP A 238 8.52 -16.46 11.66
N PRO A 239 9.47 -17.11 10.98
CA PRO A 239 9.25 -17.66 9.64
C PRO A 239 8.25 -18.84 9.61
N ASN A 240 7.93 -19.42 10.77
CA ASN A 240 6.94 -20.50 10.89
C ASN A 240 5.50 -19.99 11.03
N LYS A 241 5.31 -18.69 11.21
CA LYS A 241 3.99 -18.08 11.35
C LYS A 241 3.50 -17.49 10.03
N LYS A 242 2.19 -17.56 9.82
CA LYS A 242 1.52 -16.75 8.80
C LYS A 242 1.13 -15.43 9.43
N VAL A 243 1.39 -14.32 8.73
CA VAL A 243 0.95 -13.00 9.17
C VAL A 243 -0.19 -12.54 8.27
N ILE A 244 -1.27 -12.10 8.86
CA ILE A 244 -2.37 -11.43 8.16
C ILE A 244 -2.43 -9.99 8.66
N THR A 245 -2.25 -9.05 7.76
CA THR A 245 -2.37 -7.62 8.07
C THR A 245 -3.75 -7.11 7.66
N TYR A 246 -4.33 -6.24 8.47
CA TYR A 246 -5.59 -5.56 8.18
C TYR A 246 -5.59 -4.13 8.77
N CYS A 247 -6.53 -3.29 8.31
CA CYS A 247 -6.68 -1.92 8.80
C CYS A 247 -8.15 -1.48 8.78
N GLY A 248 -8.45 -0.27 8.32
CA GLY A 248 -9.82 0.20 8.10
C GLY A 248 -10.45 -0.36 6.82
N GLY A 249 -9.77 -0.23 5.69
CA GLY A 249 -10.24 -0.63 4.35
C GLY A 249 -9.12 -1.15 3.43
N GLY A 250 -8.14 -1.88 3.97
CA GLY A 250 -7.12 -2.58 3.19
C GLY A 250 -5.98 -1.72 2.63
N ILE A 251 -5.86 -0.44 3.02
CA ILE A 251 -4.80 0.45 2.54
C ILE A 251 -3.56 0.36 3.43
N ALA A 252 -3.60 0.87 4.65
CA ALA A 252 -2.48 0.87 5.59
C ALA A 252 -1.92 -0.54 5.89
N ALA A 253 -2.76 -1.57 5.79
CA ALA A 253 -2.36 -2.97 5.94
C ALA A 253 -1.29 -3.38 4.92
N THR A 254 -1.34 -2.85 3.70
CA THR A 254 -0.37 -3.16 2.64
C THR A 254 1.00 -2.58 2.94
N TRP A 255 1.08 -1.46 3.68
CA TRP A 255 2.34 -0.88 4.13
C TRP A 255 3.04 -1.82 5.11
N ASN A 256 2.34 -2.33 6.13
CA ASN A 256 2.89 -3.33 7.03
C ASN A 256 3.29 -4.62 6.30
N ALA A 257 2.47 -5.09 5.34
CA ALA A 257 2.80 -6.28 4.55
C ALA A 257 4.07 -6.08 3.72
N LEU A 258 4.27 -4.90 3.11
CA LEU A 258 5.47 -4.56 2.36
C LEU A 258 6.71 -4.55 3.27
N LEU A 259 6.61 -3.94 4.46
CA LEU A 259 7.71 -3.86 5.41
C LEU A 259 8.08 -5.23 5.98
N LEU A 260 7.10 -6.08 6.29
CA LEU A 260 7.34 -7.47 6.68
C LEU A 260 8.11 -8.23 5.60
N ASN A 261 7.70 -8.10 4.33
CA ASN A 261 8.42 -8.68 3.20
C ASN A 261 9.86 -8.15 3.08
N LYS A 262 10.05 -6.84 3.26
CA LYS A 262 11.38 -6.20 3.28
C LYS A 262 12.28 -6.78 4.37
N LEU A 263 11.70 -7.11 5.52
CA LEU A 263 12.39 -7.67 6.68
C LEU A 263 12.57 -9.19 6.63
N GLY A 264 12.13 -9.84 5.54
CA GLY A 264 12.33 -11.28 5.30
C GLY A 264 11.17 -12.18 5.73
N GLN A 265 10.06 -11.61 6.22
CA GLN A 265 8.84 -12.38 6.45
C GLN A 265 8.02 -12.43 5.15
N HIS A 266 8.02 -13.60 4.50
CA HIS A 266 7.38 -13.77 3.19
C HIS A 266 6.01 -14.46 3.25
N ASN A 267 5.64 -15.02 4.39
CA ASN A 267 4.32 -15.63 4.61
C ASN A 267 3.33 -14.58 5.14
N VAL A 268 3.06 -13.57 4.32
CA VAL A 268 2.22 -12.42 4.66
C VAL A 268 1.08 -12.28 3.66
N ALA A 269 -0.13 -12.14 4.17
CA ALA A 269 -1.32 -11.84 3.38
C ALA A 269 -2.05 -10.58 3.91
N VAL A 270 -2.83 -9.95 3.06
CA VAL A 270 -3.66 -8.80 3.42
C VAL A 270 -5.13 -9.20 3.44
N TYR A 271 -5.83 -8.88 4.53
CA TYR A 271 -7.27 -8.92 4.58
C TYR A 271 -7.82 -7.63 3.98
N ASP A 272 -8.24 -7.71 2.72
CA ASP A 272 -8.65 -6.56 1.91
C ASP A 272 -9.85 -5.82 2.50
N GLY A 273 -10.92 -6.53 2.87
CA GLY A 273 -12.14 -5.95 3.45
C GLY A 273 -11.92 -5.30 4.81
N SER A 274 -10.92 -5.75 5.57
CA SER A 274 -10.48 -5.14 6.83
C SER A 274 -11.64 -4.86 7.82
N MET A 275 -11.50 -3.85 8.66
CA MET A 275 -12.56 -3.47 9.63
C MET A 275 -13.85 -3.04 8.98
N SER A 276 -13.81 -2.44 7.78
CA SER A 276 -15.02 -2.02 7.05
C SER A 276 -15.93 -3.20 6.72
N GLU A 277 -15.36 -4.33 6.30
CA GLU A 277 -16.12 -5.55 6.04
C GLU A 277 -16.46 -6.28 7.34
N TRP A 278 -15.50 -6.36 8.27
CA TRP A 278 -15.67 -7.09 9.53
C TRP A 278 -16.82 -6.53 10.36
N THR A 279 -16.86 -5.21 10.55
CA THR A 279 -17.88 -4.54 11.37
C THR A 279 -19.24 -4.40 10.68
N ALA A 280 -19.31 -4.54 9.37
CA ALA A 280 -20.57 -4.60 8.64
C ALA A 280 -21.38 -5.87 8.95
N ASP A 281 -20.71 -6.92 9.42
CA ASP A 281 -21.33 -8.18 9.86
C ASP A 281 -21.45 -8.21 11.39
N SER A 282 -22.63 -7.80 11.91
CA SER A 282 -22.89 -7.75 13.34
C SER A 282 -22.84 -9.09 14.07
N SER A 283 -22.73 -10.21 13.35
CA SER A 283 -22.56 -11.55 13.93
C SER A 283 -21.11 -11.85 14.30
N LEU A 284 -20.16 -11.03 13.82
CA LEU A 284 -18.74 -11.23 14.09
C LEU A 284 -18.32 -10.62 15.41
N PRO A 285 -17.39 -11.27 16.13
CA PRO A 285 -16.89 -10.76 17.39
C PRO A 285 -16.02 -9.52 17.20
N LEU A 286 -16.15 -8.57 18.12
CA LEU A 286 -15.30 -7.37 18.20
C LEU A 286 -14.73 -7.29 19.62
N GLU A 287 -13.43 -7.09 19.73
CA GLU A 287 -12.73 -6.83 20.96
C GLU A 287 -12.47 -5.32 21.11
N LYS A 288 -12.59 -4.79 22.34
CA LYS A 288 -12.34 -3.38 22.67
C LYS A 288 -11.23 -3.29 23.69
#